data_c6f71f39d4a3d7d23f4f020ecca63cd9
#
_entry.id   c6f71f39d4a3d7d23f4f020ecca63cd9
#
_cell.length_a   1.000
_cell.length_b   1.000
_cell.length_c   1.000
_cell.angle_alpha   90.00
_cell.angle_beta   90.00
_cell.angle_gamma   90.00
#
_symmetry.space_group_name_H-M   'P 1'
#
loop_
_entity.id
_entity.type
_entity.pdbx_description
1 polymer ?
#
loop_
_entity_poly.entity_id
_entity_poly.type
_entity_poly.pdbx_seq_one_letter_code
_entity_poly.pdbx_strand_id
1 'polypeptide(L)'
;CPSCNAPLKFNPKSQKWKCDYCGQQFELKDLKNNQEKYKKNESKSEENNKYDLYRCPDCGAEIITDTNTTATFCVYCKNPAIIKSRLEGKFEPELMIPFNKTIDDAKEAFKKVGKKHPLMPKSFSSEKNISEIRGIYIPFWLFSCISNGGITVKATDIKVWHSGNYRYTKTDDYEIIKEANCKIDRVPNDGSLKFDDATMNSIEPFDYSKAVPFNYSYLSGFLAEKYDVESS
;
A
#
# COMPACT_ATOMS: atom_id res chain seq x y z
N CYS A 1 -7.04 18.88 -15.85
CA CYS A 1 -7.45 18.51 -17.21
C CYS A 1 -6.75 19.41 -18.23
N PRO A 2 -6.02 18.87 -19.21
CA PRO A 2 -5.37 19.68 -20.25
C PRO A 2 -6.33 20.54 -21.06
N SER A 3 -7.58 20.08 -21.23
CA SER A 3 -8.57 20.75 -22.08
C SER A 3 -9.37 21.84 -21.39
N CYS A 4 -9.74 21.67 -20.11
CA CYS A 4 -10.62 22.61 -19.40
C CYS A 4 -10.07 23.06 -18.03
N ASN A 5 -8.86 22.66 -17.69
CA ASN A 5 -8.15 22.95 -16.42
C ASN A 5 -8.86 22.46 -15.15
N ALA A 6 -9.93 21.66 -15.25
CA ALA A 6 -10.60 21.06 -14.09
C ALA A 6 -9.76 19.88 -13.52
N PRO A 7 -9.96 19.51 -12.26
CA PRO A 7 -9.31 18.36 -11.66
C PRO A 7 -9.60 17.06 -12.42
N LEU A 8 -8.62 16.17 -12.44
CA LEU A 8 -8.75 14.83 -13.00
C LEU A 8 -8.90 13.82 -11.87
N LYS A 9 -9.60 12.70 -12.14
CA LYS A 9 -9.65 11.54 -11.26
C LYS A 9 -9.13 10.32 -11.98
N PHE A 10 -8.32 9.52 -11.31
CA PHE A 10 -7.85 8.26 -11.83
C PHE A 10 -8.98 7.22 -11.81
N ASN A 11 -9.17 6.52 -12.92
CA ASN A 11 -10.17 5.46 -13.04
C ASN A 11 -9.47 4.08 -13.03
N PRO A 12 -9.64 3.28 -11.97
CA PRO A 12 -9.00 1.98 -11.83
C PRO A 12 -9.33 0.96 -12.93
N LYS A 13 -10.54 0.98 -13.49
CA LYS A 13 -10.94 0.03 -14.55
C LYS A 13 -10.29 0.32 -15.89
N SER A 14 -10.28 1.58 -16.29
CA SER A 14 -9.70 1.99 -17.57
C SER A 14 -8.22 2.30 -17.50
N GLN A 15 -7.64 2.41 -16.28
CA GLN A 15 -6.25 2.86 -16.04
C GLN A 15 -5.95 4.21 -16.70
N LYS A 16 -6.97 5.10 -16.77
CA LYS A 16 -6.92 6.44 -17.37
C LYS A 16 -7.43 7.49 -16.41
N TRP A 17 -7.11 8.74 -16.68
CA TRP A 17 -7.57 9.90 -15.93
C TRP A 17 -8.79 10.52 -16.61
N LYS A 18 -9.89 10.58 -15.89
CA LYS A 18 -11.15 11.15 -16.38
C LYS A 18 -11.37 12.55 -15.80
N CYS A 19 -11.80 13.47 -16.63
CA CYS A 19 -12.32 14.76 -16.23
C CYS A 19 -13.84 14.67 -16.01
N ASP A 20 -14.30 14.90 -14.80
CA ASP A 20 -15.75 14.90 -14.51
C ASP A 20 -16.48 16.10 -15.10
N TYR A 21 -15.74 17.17 -15.47
CA TYR A 21 -16.32 18.39 -16.03
C TYR A 21 -16.54 18.31 -17.54
N CYS A 22 -15.49 17.97 -18.33
CA CYS A 22 -15.59 17.89 -19.79
C CYS A 22 -15.75 16.45 -20.33
N GLY A 23 -15.72 15.44 -19.48
CA GLY A 23 -15.87 14.02 -19.84
C GLY A 23 -14.69 13.36 -20.52
N GLN A 24 -13.64 14.11 -20.88
CA GLN A 24 -12.45 13.58 -21.56
C GLN A 24 -11.63 12.67 -20.67
N GLN A 25 -10.94 11.70 -21.32
CA GLN A 25 -10.03 10.77 -20.68
C GLN A 25 -8.62 10.95 -21.24
N PHE A 26 -7.62 10.80 -20.36
CA PHE A 26 -6.21 11.02 -20.66
C PHE A 26 -5.37 9.83 -20.22
N GLU A 27 -4.28 9.58 -20.90
CA GLU A 27 -3.24 8.64 -20.47
C GLU A 27 -2.15 9.36 -19.68
N LEU A 28 -1.32 8.61 -18.95
CA LEU A 28 -0.26 9.18 -18.11
C LEU A 28 0.71 10.06 -18.91
N LYS A 29 1.02 9.67 -20.17
CA LYS A 29 1.88 10.45 -21.06
C LYS A 29 1.34 11.84 -21.39
N ASP A 30 0.00 11.98 -21.45
CA ASP A 30 -0.67 13.24 -21.76
C ASP A 30 -0.60 14.24 -20.59
N LEU A 31 -0.36 13.72 -19.37
CA LEU A 31 -0.32 14.49 -18.14
C LEU A 31 1.08 15.00 -17.77
N LYS A 32 2.14 14.40 -18.32
CA LYS A 32 3.54 14.75 -17.99
C LYS A 32 3.89 16.21 -18.25
N ASN A 33 3.27 16.85 -19.24
CA ASN A 33 3.55 18.23 -19.62
C ASN A 33 2.95 19.31 -18.69
N ASN A 34 2.09 18.93 -17.72
CA ASN A 34 1.39 19.89 -16.84
C ASN A 34 1.87 19.88 -15.38
N GLN A 35 2.91 19.12 -15.04
CA GLN A 35 3.39 18.98 -13.64
C GLN A 35 4.05 20.24 -13.08
N GLU A 36 4.51 21.17 -13.92
CA GLU A 36 5.21 22.40 -13.49
C GLU A 36 4.30 23.47 -12.86
N LYS A 37 2.99 23.43 -13.09
CA LYS A 37 2.06 24.46 -12.60
C LYS A 37 1.73 24.40 -11.10
N TYR A 38 2.06 23.32 -10.42
CA TYR A 38 1.69 23.09 -8.99
C TYR A 38 2.77 23.48 -7.98
N LYS A 39 3.89 24.09 -8.40
CA LYS A 39 5.04 24.41 -7.53
C LYS A 39 4.88 25.64 -6.61
N LYS A 40 3.72 26.24 -6.50
CA LYS A 40 3.54 27.50 -5.73
C LYS A 40 2.44 27.41 -4.69
N ASN A 41 2.58 26.62 -3.65
CA ASN A 41 1.85 26.84 -2.39
C ASN A 41 2.57 26.12 -1.24
N GLU A 42 3.72 26.66 -0.85
CA GLU A 42 4.43 26.23 0.35
C GLU A 42 3.81 26.92 1.57
N SER A 43 3.13 26.18 2.42
CA SER A 43 2.93 26.59 3.81
C SER A 43 4.11 26.06 4.63
N LYS A 44 4.81 26.97 5.32
CA LYS A 44 5.87 26.59 6.29
C LYS A 44 5.22 25.84 7.43
N SER A 45 5.56 24.54 7.58
CA SER A 45 5.21 23.77 8.74
C SER A 45 6.21 24.05 9.86
N GLU A 46 5.73 24.48 11.02
CA GLU A 46 6.49 24.46 12.26
C GLU A 46 6.57 22.99 12.77
N GLU A 47 7.76 22.53 13.11
CA GLU A 47 8.15 21.13 13.36
C GLU A 47 7.43 20.41 14.53
N ASN A 48 6.43 21.00 15.18
CA ASN A 48 5.82 20.45 16.41
C ASN A 48 4.29 20.32 16.39
N ASN A 49 3.63 20.53 15.27
CA ASN A 49 2.16 20.41 15.19
C ASN A 49 1.74 19.08 14.55
N LYS A 50 0.89 18.32 15.26
CA LYS A 50 0.24 17.10 14.75
C LYS A 50 -0.67 17.37 13.52
N TYR A 51 -0.99 18.61 13.25
CA TYR A 51 -1.85 19.06 12.15
C TYR A 51 -1.23 20.25 11.42
N ASP A 52 -1.38 20.23 10.09
CA ASP A 52 -0.96 21.30 9.20
C ASP A 52 -2.13 21.91 8.45
N LEU A 53 -1.99 23.18 8.11
CA LEU A 53 -2.93 23.92 7.27
C LEU A 53 -2.52 23.77 5.81
N TYR A 54 -3.44 23.30 4.97
CA TYR A 54 -3.25 23.19 3.53
C TYR A 54 -4.31 24.01 2.80
N ARG A 55 -3.90 24.86 1.86
CA ARG A 55 -4.83 25.65 1.04
C ARG A 55 -5.17 24.90 -0.25
N CYS A 56 -6.46 24.65 -0.47
CA CYS A 56 -6.94 24.01 -1.69
C CYS A 56 -6.58 24.83 -2.94
N PRO A 57 -5.88 24.28 -3.94
CA PRO A 57 -5.49 25.02 -5.13
C PRO A 57 -6.66 25.40 -6.03
N ASP A 58 -7.81 24.72 -5.92
CA ASP A 58 -8.96 24.93 -6.79
C ASP A 58 -9.93 25.99 -6.26
N CYS A 59 -10.24 25.96 -4.95
CA CYS A 59 -11.23 26.87 -4.36
C CYS A 59 -10.64 27.82 -3.31
N GLY A 60 -9.35 27.70 -2.98
CA GLY A 60 -8.66 28.53 -2.00
C GLY A 60 -9.02 28.25 -0.53
N ALA A 61 -9.91 27.30 -0.24
CA ALA A 61 -10.30 26.97 1.11
C ALA A 61 -9.13 26.35 1.91
N GLU A 62 -9.07 26.67 3.19
CA GLU A 62 -8.09 26.10 4.11
C GLU A 62 -8.58 24.76 4.66
N ILE A 63 -7.75 23.74 4.58
CA ILE A 63 -8.00 22.37 5.02
C ILE A 63 -6.98 22.02 6.08
N ILE A 64 -7.42 21.55 7.23
CA ILE A 64 -6.56 21.04 8.28
C ILE A 64 -6.38 19.53 8.02
N THR A 65 -5.14 19.09 7.91
CA THR A 65 -4.78 17.68 7.72
C THR A 65 -3.74 17.26 8.76
N ASP A 66 -3.66 15.98 9.08
CA ASP A 66 -2.50 15.52 9.83
C ASP A 66 -1.23 15.61 8.96
N THR A 67 -0.06 15.58 9.59
CA THR A 67 1.24 15.78 8.93
C THR A 67 1.63 14.62 8.01
N ASN A 68 0.99 13.46 8.13
CA ASN A 68 1.25 12.27 7.32
C ASN A 68 0.38 12.19 6.06
N THR A 69 -0.75 12.90 6.04
CA THR A 69 -1.64 12.93 4.87
C THR A 69 -0.97 13.59 3.68
N THR A 70 -0.83 12.87 2.57
CA THR A 70 -0.21 13.35 1.33
C THR A 70 -1.21 13.53 0.19
N ALA A 71 -2.36 12.85 0.24
CA ALA A 71 -3.49 13.10 -0.65
C ALA A 71 -4.81 12.99 0.10
N THR A 72 -5.73 13.89 -0.19
CA THR A 72 -7.05 13.99 0.45
C THR A 72 -8.06 14.62 -0.52
N PHE A 73 -9.25 14.94 -0.01
CA PHE A 73 -10.29 15.68 -0.73
C PHE A 73 -10.61 16.98 -0.02
N CYS A 74 -10.76 18.04 -0.78
CA CYS A 74 -11.25 19.29 -0.22
C CYS A 74 -12.70 19.11 0.30
N VAL A 75 -12.93 19.45 1.56
CA VAL A 75 -14.26 19.31 2.18
C VAL A 75 -15.30 20.24 1.57
N TYR A 76 -14.88 21.34 0.94
CA TYR A 76 -15.72 22.34 0.33
C TYR A 76 -16.05 22.03 -1.14
N CYS A 77 -15.04 21.95 -2.00
CA CYS A 77 -15.27 21.73 -3.44
C CYS A 77 -15.23 20.25 -3.85
N LYS A 78 -14.91 19.33 -2.94
CA LYS A 78 -14.79 17.87 -3.17
C LYS A 78 -13.70 17.47 -4.16
N ASN A 79 -12.86 18.39 -4.59
CA ASN A 79 -11.77 18.11 -5.51
C ASN A 79 -10.61 17.39 -4.80
N PRO A 80 -9.88 16.51 -5.51
CA PRO A 80 -8.69 15.90 -4.98
C PRO A 80 -7.61 16.93 -4.67
N ALA A 81 -7.02 16.85 -3.49
CA ALA A 81 -5.92 17.69 -3.04
C ALA A 81 -4.69 16.82 -2.79
N ILE A 82 -3.61 17.05 -3.55
CA ILE A 82 -2.35 16.31 -3.43
C ILE A 82 -1.29 17.27 -2.89
N ILE A 83 -0.72 16.94 -1.72
CA ILE A 83 0.29 17.73 -1.02
C ILE A 83 1.67 17.19 -1.41
N LYS A 84 2.16 17.63 -2.58
CA LYS A 84 3.38 17.11 -3.19
C LYS A 84 4.62 17.31 -2.30
N SER A 85 4.75 18.45 -1.64
CA SER A 85 5.86 18.76 -0.76
C SER A 85 6.09 17.73 0.35
N ARG A 86 5.05 16.99 0.74
CA ARG A 86 5.14 15.92 1.75
C ARG A 86 5.65 14.59 1.22
N LEU A 87 5.76 14.42 -0.10
CA LEU A 87 6.27 13.21 -0.77
C LEU A 87 7.58 13.48 -1.51
N GLU A 88 8.18 14.67 -1.37
CA GLU A 88 9.45 15.00 -2.01
C GLU A 88 10.65 14.50 -1.20
N GLY A 89 11.76 14.25 -1.91
CA GLY A 89 13.02 13.80 -1.30
C GLY A 89 12.92 12.40 -0.71
N LYS A 90 13.27 12.21 0.54
CA LYS A 90 13.29 10.90 1.20
C LYS A 90 11.92 10.23 1.35
N PHE A 91 10.83 10.99 1.19
CA PHE A 91 9.46 10.46 1.31
C PHE A 91 8.86 10.04 -0.03
N GLU A 92 9.55 10.23 -1.15
CA GLU A 92 9.07 9.83 -2.47
C GLU A 92 9.21 8.31 -2.65
N PRO A 93 8.09 7.58 -2.86
CA PRO A 93 8.16 6.16 -3.13
C PRO A 93 8.81 5.88 -4.49
N GLU A 94 9.53 4.78 -4.62
CA GLU A 94 10.08 4.33 -5.91
C GLU A 94 8.99 3.69 -6.79
N LEU A 95 8.14 2.88 -6.18
CA LEU A 95 7.12 2.09 -6.85
C LEU A 95 5.75 2.32 -6.22
N MET A 96 4.73 2.04 -6.99
CA MET A 96 3.36 1.96 -6.51
C MET A 96 2.58 0.88 -7.26
N ILE A 97 1.57 0.33 -6.63
CA ILE A 97 0.60 -0.57 -7.27
C ILE A 97 -0.70 0.23 -7.45
N PRO A 98 -1.05 0.63 -8.68
CA PRO A 98 -2.28 1.38 -8.93
C PRO A 98 -3.52 0.56 -8.57
N PHE A 99 -4.56 1.21 -8.07
CA PHE A 99 -5.85 0.56 -7.90
C PHE A 99 -6.36 -0.03 -9.22
N ASN A 100 -6.87 -1.25 -9.16
CA ASN A 100 -7.53 -1.96 -10.27
C ASN A 100 -9.02 -2.21 -10.01
N LYS A 101 -9.52 -1.85 -8.83
CA LYS A 101 -10.91 -1.92 -8.42
C LYS A 101 -11.45 -0.53 -8.13
N THR A 102 -12.71 -0.31 -8.48
CA THR A 102 -13.40 0.95 -8.20
C THR A 102 -14.00 0.94 -6.80
N ILE A 103 -14.42 2.12 -6.34
CA ILE A 103 -15.18 2.26 -5.09
C ILE A 103 -16.48 1.43 -5.13
N ASP A 104 -17.13 1.31 -6.30
CA ASP A 104 -18.34 0.52 -6.43
C ASP A 104 -18.07 -0.98 -6.28
N ASP A 105 -16.96 -1.47 -6.85
CA ASP A 105 -16.52 -2.86 -6.64
C ASP A 105 -16.26 -3.14 -5.15
N ALA A 106 -15.65 -2.19 -4.44
CA ALA A 106 -15.40 -2.30 -2.99
C ALA A 106 -16.71 -2.31 -2.19
N LYS A 107 -17.66 -1.43 -2.53
CA LYS A 107 -18.99 -1.38 -1.91
C LYS A 107 -19.77 -2.68 -2.10
N GLU A 108 -19.71 -3.26 -3.31
CA GLU A 108 -20.33 -4.55 -3.58
C GLU A 108 -19.69 -5.68 -2.77
N ALA A 109 -18.36 -5.72 -2.71
CA ALA A 109 -17.64 -6.70 -1.90
C ALA A 109 -18.02 -6.59 -0.42
N PHE A 110 -18.09 -5.37 0.12
CA PHE A 110 -18.49 -5.09 1.49
C PHE A 110 -19.93 -5.57 1.79
N LYS A 111 -20.88 -5.29 0.88
CA LYS A 111 -22.26 -5.80 0.99
C LYS A 111 -22.33 -7.34 0.98
N LYS A 112 -21.47 -8.00 0.20
CA LYS A 112 -21.40 -9.47 0.16
C LYS A 112 -20.89 -10.06 1.48
N VAL A 113 -19.89 -9.42 2.11
CA VAL A 113 -19.39 -9.81 3.44
C VAL A 113 -20.50 -9.72 4.48
N GLY A 114 -21.24 -8.61 4.53
CA GLY A 114 -22.37 -8.44 5.46
C GLY A 114 -23.44 -9.52 5.31
N LYS A 115 -23.71 -9.97 4.07
CA LYS A 115 -24.68 -11.07 3.82
C LYS A 115 -24.18 -12.45 4.28
N LYS A 116 -22.87 -12.70 4.25
CA LYS A 116 -22.26 -13.98 4.68
C LYS A 116 -22.19 -14.13 6.19
N HIS A 117 -22.26 -13.04 6.94
CA HIS A 117 -22.11 -13.02 8.39
C HIS A 117 -23.40 -12.53 9.07
N PRO A 118 -24.40 -13.40 9.28
CA PRO A 118 -25.73 -12.99 9.77
C PRO A 118 -25.72 -12.42 11.21
N LEU A 119 -24.68 -12.69 11.98
CA LEU A 119 -24.48 -12.13 13.32
C LEU A 119 -23.83 -10.74 13.31
N MET A 120 -23.46 -10.21 12.15
CA MET A 120 -22.86 -8.88 12.04
C MET A 120 -23.91 -7.80 12.34
N PRO A 121 -23.59 -6.77 13.14
CA PRO A 121 -24.51 -5.69 13.43
C PRO A 121 -25.03 -5.03 12.15
N LYS A 122 -26.34 -4.75 12.08
CA LYS A 122 -26.95 -4.09 10.90
C LYS A 122 -26.34 -2.72 10.59
N SER A 123 -25.85 -2.02 11.62
CA SER A 123 -25.14 -0.74 11.47
C SER A 123 -23.90 -0.86 10.58
N PHE A 124 -23.21 -2.00 10.58
CA PHE A 124 -22.03 -2.24 9.76
C PHE A 124 -22.34 -2.10 8.26
N SER A 125 -23.44 -2.69 7.80
CA SER A 125 -23.88 -2.63 6.39
C SER A 125 -24.80 -1.45 6.08
N SER A 126 -24.81 -0.41 6.93
CA SER A 126 -25.62 0.79 6.69
C SER A 126 -25.18 1.54 5.45
N GLU A 127 -26.10 2.21 4.75
CA GLU A 127 -25.77 3.04 3.58
C GLU A 127 -24.76 4.14 3.91
N LYS A 128 -24.83 4.69 5.13
CA LYS A 128 -23.88 5.70 5.61
C LYS A 128 -22.45 5.14 5.57
N ASN A 129 -22.19 4.00 6.23
CA ASN A 129 -20.85 3.39 6.28
C ASN A 129 -20.37 2.99 4.87
N ILE A 130 -21.26 2.45 4.04
CA ILE A 130 -20.96 2.10 2.65
C ILE A 130 -20.59 3.33 1.82
N SER A 131 -21.25 4.49 2.06
CA SER A 131 -20.95 5.73 1.35
C SER A 131 -19.60 6.35 1.75
N GLU A 132 -19.09 6.00 2.91
CA GLU A 132 -17.81 6.49 3.45
C GLU A 132 -16.59 5.68 3.00
N ILE A 133 -16.78 4.55 2.30
CA ILE A 133 -15.68 3.74 1.77
C ILE A 133 -14.83 4.58 0.81
N ARG A 134 -13.53 4.64 1.06
CA ARG A 134 -12.53 5.34 0.24
C ARG A 134 -11.33 4.42 0.00
N GLY A 135 -10.69 4.59 -1.14
CA GLY A 135 -9.39 3.98 -1.38
C GLY A 135 -8.28 4.82 -0.76
N ILE A 136 -7.31 4.16 -0.16
CA ILE A 136 -6.13 4.80 0.43
C ILE A 136 -4.86 4.10 -0.04
N TYR A 137 -3.83 4.88 -0.35
CA TYR A 137 -2.48 4.41 -0.55
C TYR A 137 -1.72 4.51 0.77
N ILE A 138 -1.14 3.39 1.18
CA ILE A 138 -0.35 3.26 2.40
C ILE A 138 1.09 2.90 1.99
N PRO A 139 2.11 3.52 2.59
CA PRO A 139 3.50 3.21 2.29
C PRO A 139 3.91 1.87 2.88
N PHE A 140 4.73 1.13 2.12
CA PHE A 140 5.38 -0.11 2.56
C PHE A 140 6.86 -0.07 2.26
N TRP A 141 7.66 -0.55 3.18
CA TRP A 141 9.06 -0.86 2.97
C TRP A 141 9.17 -2.24 2.31
N LEU A 142 10.04 -2.36 1.32
CA LEU A 142 10.33 -3.63 0.67
C LEU A 142 11.76 -4.04 0.98
N PHE A 143 11.91 -5.10 1.75
CA PHE A 143 13.22 -5.62 2.14
C PHE A 143 13.64 -6.77 1.27
N SER A 144 14.89 -6.75 0.82
CA SER A 144 15.50 -7.87 0.12
C SER A 144 16.81 -8.23 0.80
N CYS A 145 17.07 -9.50 1.01
CA CYS A 145 18.32 -9.97 1.60
C CYS A 145 18.82 -11.25 0.93
N ILE A 146 20.13 -11.44 1.02
CA ILE A 146 20.78 -12.70 0.65
C ILE A 146 21.42 -13.24 1.93
N SER A 147 21.03 -14.44 2.32
CA SER A 147 21.57 -15.13 3.48
C SER A 147 22.26 -16.41 3.03
N ASN A 148 23.48 -16.60 3.51
CA ASN A 148 24.24 -17.83 3.35
C ASN A 148 24.35 -18.49 4.72
N GLY A 149 23.95 -19.74 4.82
CA GLY A 149 23.99 -20.47 6.08
C GLY A 149 24.32 -21.93 5.89
N GLY A 150 24.94 -22.52 6.89
CA GLY A 150 25.21 -23.94 6.95
C GLY A 150 24.66 -24.54 8.24
N ILE A 151 24.21 -25.78 8.14
CA ILE A 151 23.80 -26.59 9.30
C ILE A 151 24.56 -27.88 9.30
N THR A 152 25.13 -28.23 10.44
CA THR A 152 25.77 -29.54 10.68
C THR A 152 24.92 -30.27 11.71
N VAL A 153 24.42 -31.44 11.33
CA VAL A 153 23.55 -32.26 12.17
C VAL A 153 24.16 -33.66 12.31
N LYS A 154 24.17 -34.17 13.52
CA LYS A 154 24.48 -35.58 13.78
C LYS A 154 23.19 -36.38 13.71
N ALA A 155 23.20 -37.45 12.94
CA ALA A 155 22.10 -38.41 12.82
C ALA A 155 22.58 -39.80 13.10
N THR A 156 21.78 -40.59 13.82
CA THR A 156 22.09 -41.99 14.15
C THR A 156 20.99 -42.90 13.61
N ASP A 157 21.36 -43.89 12.79
CA ASP A 157 20.46 -44.94 12.32
C ASP A 157 20.75 -46.23 13.11
N ILE A 158 19.73 -46.74 13.80
CA ILE A 158 19.85 -47.91 14.64
C ILE A 158 19.01 -49.04 14.04
N LYS A 159 19.67 -50.12 13.63
CA LYS A 159 19.04 -51.34 13.15
C LYS A 159 19.19 -52.46 14.18
N VAL A 160 18.07 -53.07 14.55
CA VAL A 160 18.04 -54.16 15.51
C VAL A 160 17.43 -55.38 14.83
N TRP A 161 18.12 -56.55 14.92
CA TRP A 161 17.58 -57.83 14.47
C TRP A 161 17.95 -58.94 15.42
N HIS A 162 17.28 -60.08 15.34
CA HIS A 162 17.55 -61.28 16.14
C HIS A 162 18.01 -62.41 15.22
N SER A 163 18.98 -63.16 15.68
CA SER A 163 19.43 -64.39 15.03
C SER A 163 19.71 -65.40 16.09
N GLY A 164 18.93 -66.48 16.15
CA GLY A 164 18.93 -67.42 17.25
C GLY A 164 18.62 -66.77 18.59
N ASN A 165 19.45 -67.03 19.61
CA ASN A 165 19.28 -66.44 20.94
C ASN A 165 19.97 -65.05 21.11
N TYR A 166 20.49 -64.49 20.02
CA TYR A 166 21.24 -63.22 20.05
C TYR A 166 20.43 -62.06 19.43
N ARG A 167 20.50 -60.92 20.11
CA ARG A 167 20.02 -59.65 19.59
C ARG A 167 21.20 -58.85 19.07
N TYR A 168 21.13 -58.46 17.83
CA TYR A 168 22.15 -57.64 17.16
C TYR A 168 21.62 -56.23 17.06
N THR A 169 22.50 -55.26 17.36
CA THR A 169 22.22 -53.85 17.19
C THR A 169 23.34 -53.25 16.35
N LYS A 170 22.98 -52.69 15.20
CA LYS A 170 23.91 -51.92 14.36
C LYS A 170 23.54 -50.45 14.51
N THR A 171 24.52 -49.65 14.86
CA THR A 171 24.41 -48.21 14.98
C THR A 171 25.33 -47.58 13.94
N ASP A 172 24.75 -46.81 13.03
CA ASP A 172 25.48 -46.04 12.04
C ASP A 172 25.31 -44.54 12.38
N ASP A 173 26.43 -43.89 12.67
CA ASP A 173 26.44 -42.44 12.97
C ASP A 173 26.86 -41.68 11.73
N TYR A 174 26.10 -40.63 11.43
CA TYR A 174 26.30 -39.77 10.28
C TYR A 174 26.50 -38.34 10.73
N GLU A 175 27.40 -37.64 10.08
CA GLU A 175 27.46 -36.18 10.12
C GLU A 175 26.92 -35.66 8.80
N ILE A 176 25.80 -34.91 8.87
CA ILE A 176 25.12 -34.34 7.71
C ILE A 176 25.44 -32.86 7.68
N ILE A 177 26.17 -32.42 6.68
CA ILE A 177 26.46 -31.01 6.42
C ILE A 177 25.59 -30.56 5.28
N LYS A 178 24.81 -29.51 5.49
CA LYS A 178 24.02 -28.86 4.46
C LYS A 178 24.34 -27.38 4.43
N GLU A 179 24.61 -26.86 3.25
CA GLU A 179 24.78 -25.45 2.98
C GLU A 179 23.59 -24.95 2.16
N ALA A 180 23.08 -23.79 2.49
CA ALA A 180 21.97 -23.15 1.79
C ALA A 180 22.28 -21.68 1.53
N ASN A 181 22.01 -21.26 0.29
CA ASN A 181 21.96 -19.87 -0.09
C ASN A 181 20.48 -19.51 -0.24
N CYS A 182 20.01 -18.58 0.56
CA CYS A 182 18.64 -18.13 0.53
C CYS A 182 18.63 -16.67 0.02
N LYS A 183 17.88 -16.42 -1.04
CA LYS A 183 17.56 -15.07 -1.50
C LYS A 183 16.10 -14.80 -1.15
N ILE A 184 15.89 -13.81 -0.33
CA ILE A 184 14.57 -13.30 0.03
C ILE A 184 14.42 -11.97 -0.68
N ASP A 185 13.35 -11.80 -1.43
CA ASP A 185 13.14 -10.60 -2.23
C ASP A 185 11.75 -10.00 -1.95
N ARG A 186 11.73 -8.66 -1.78
CA ARG A 186 10.53 -7.85 -1.63
C ARG A 186 9.59 -8.31 -0.52
N VAL A 187 10.14 -8.53 0.67
CA VAL A 187 9.32 -8.74 1.88
C VAL A 187 8.71 -7.39 2.27
N PRO A 188 7.39 -7.25 2.25
CA PRO A 188 6.74 -6.02 2.64
C PRO A 188 6.77 -5.86 4.16
N ASN A 189 6.87 -4.63 4.61
CA ASN A 189 6.60 -4.21 5.98
C ASN A 189 5.92 -2.85 5.92
N ASP A 190 4.81 -2.68 6.63
CA ASP A 190 4.10 -1.42 6.57
C ASP A 190 4.93 -0.27 7.15
N GLY A 191 4.75 0.91 6.58
CA GLY A 191 5.45 2.13 6.96
C GLY A 191 4.58 3.08 7.77
N SER A 192 3.44 2.64 8.32
CA SER A 192 2.48 3.51 8.99
C SER A 192 2.08 3.01 10.38
N LEU A 193 2.28 3.83 11.39
CA LEU A 193 1.78 3.59 12.77
C LEU A 193 0.26 3.75 12.91
N LYS A 194 -0.41 4.25 11.89
CA LYS A 194 -1.84 4.58 11.95
C LYS A 194 -2.74 3.38 11.77
N PHE A 195 -2.24 2.35 11.11
CA PHE A 195 -2.97 1.13 10.81
C PHE A 195 -2.47 -0.01 11.67
N ASP A 196 -3.38 -0.90 12.02
CA ASP A 196 -3.09 -2.11 12.79
C ASP A 196 -2.32 -3.12 11.94
N ASP A 197 -1.21 -3.66 12.47
CA ASP A 197 -0.33 -4.62 11.79
C ASP A 197 -1.08 -5.86 11.30
N ALA A 198 -2.05 -6.36 12.08
CA ALA A 198 -2.85 -7.52 11.68
C ALA A 198 -3.69 -7.23 10.43
N THR A 199 -4.20 -6.01 10.32
CA THR A 199 -4.91 -5.55 9.13
C THR A 199 -3.95 -5.42 7.95
N MET A 200 -2.76 -4.82 8.15
CA MET A 200 -1.77 -4.65 7.10
C MET A 200 -1.26 -6.00 6.59
N ASN A 201 -0.92 -6.94 7.47
CA ASN A 201 -0.52 -8.30 7.09
C ASN A 201 -1.62 -9.06 6.34
N SER A 202 -2.89 -8.76 6.58
CA SER A 202 -4.02 -9.45 5.92
C SER A 202 -4.18 -9.10 4.44
N ILE A 203 -3.64 -7.98 3.99
CA ILE A 203 -3.69 -7.55 2.57
C ILE A 203 -2.51 -8.05 1.75
N GLU A 204 -1.55 -8.71 2.38
CA GLU A 204 -0.40 -9.34 1.74
C GLU A 204 -0.71 -10.79 1.28
N PRO A 205 0.03 -11.34 0.31
CA PRO A 205 1.10 -10.74 -0.48
C PRO A 205 0.59 -9.84 -1.61
N PHE A 206 1.41 -8.85 -1.99
CA PHE A 206 1.12 -7.97 -3.11
C PHE A 206 1.56 -8.57 -4.45
N ASP A 207 0.81 -8.28 -5.51
CA ASP A 207 1.19 -8.64 -6.89
C ASP A 207 2.13 -7.59 -7.47
N TYR A 208 3.42 -7.76 -7.24
CA TYR A 208 4.46 -6.83 -7.71
C TYR A 208 4.61 -6.77 -9.24
N SER A 209 4.00 -7.70 -9.99
CA SER A 209 3.98 -7.61 -11.46
C SER A 209 3.18 -6.40 -11.96
N LYS A 210 2.30 -5.86 -11.13
CA LYS A 210 1.49 -4.66 -11.39
C LYS A 210 2.10 -3.37 -10.85
N ALA A 211 3.27 -3.46 -10.22
CA ALA A 211 3.96 -2.28 -9.72
C ALA A 211 4.47 -1.44 -10.89
N VAL A 212 4.28 -0.13 -10.77
CA VAL A 212 4.74 0.87 -11.74
C VAL A 212 5.61 1.90 -11.02
N PRO A 213 6.49 2.63 -11.72
CA PRO A 213 7.18 3.77 -11.13
C PRO A 213 6.17 4.75 -10.52
N PHE A 214 6.51 5.29 -9.35
CA PHE A 214 5.63 6.21 -8.65
C PHE A 214 5.29 7.43 -9.51
N ASN A 215 4.04 7.84 -9.46
CA ASN A 215 3.58 9.09 -10.07
C ASN A 215 2.40 9.65 -9.30
N TYR A 216 2.49 10.90 -8.91
CA TYR A 216 1.46 11.62 -8.16
C TYR A 216 0.07 11.59 -8.81
N SER A 217 0.00 11.48 -10.13
CA SER A 217 -1.27 11.48 -10.85
C SER A 217 -2.18 10.33 -10.43
N TYR A 218 -1.61 9.18 -10.03
CA TYR A 218 -2.38 8.03 -9.53
C TYR A 218 -3.07 8.29 -8.18
N LEU A 219 -2.57 9.22 -7.39
CA LEU A 219 -3.17 9.59 -6.10
C LEU A 219 -4.48 10.37 -6.29
N SER A 220 -4.74 10.87 -7.50
CA SER A 220 -5.90 11.72 -7.77
C SER A 220 -7.22 10.94 -7.66
N GLY A 221 -8.01 11.27 -6.66
CA GLY A 221 -9.26 10.58 -6.34
C GLY A 221 -9.13 9.53 -5.23
N PHE A 222 -7.98 9.46 -4.55
CA PHE A 222 -7.70 8.57 -3.43
C PHE A 222 -7.11 9.34 -2.26
N LEU A 223 -7.14 8.72 -1.09
CA LEU A 223 -6.35 9.17 0.06
C LEU A 223 -4.93 8.61 -0.08
N ALA A 224 -3.96 9.27 0.49
CA ALA A 224 -2.59 8.75 0.58
C ALA A 224 -1.88 9.31 1.80
N GLU A 225 -0.97 8.51 2.35
CA GLU A 225 -0.12 8.86 3.49
C GLU A 225 1.36 8.66 3.15
N LYS A 226 2.23 9.42 3.80
CA LYS A 226 3.67 9.17 3.81
C LYS A 226 4.00 8.20 4.95
N TYR A 227 5.19 7.61 4.94
CA TYR A 227 5.64 6.77 6.04
C TYR A 227 5.93 7.61 7.30
N ASP A 228 5.70 7.01 8.46
CA ASP A 228 6.07 7.50 9.79
C ASP A 228 6.82 6.44 10.61
N VAL A 229 7.11 5.28 10.00
CA VAL A 229 7.99 4.24 10.50
C VAL A 229 9.26 4.26 9.67
N GLU A 230 10.42 4.44 10.31
CA GLU A 230 11.72 4.41 9.63
C GLU A 230 12.06 2.97 9.19
N SER A 231 12.88 2.83 8.14
CA SER A 231 13.26 1.52 7.56
C SER A 231 14.38 0.80 8.33
N SER A 232 14.78 1.27 9.51
CA SER A 232 15.90 0.73 10.31
C SER A 232 15.57 -0.53 11.05
#